data_e1153f4d57aeac9f054af21f03328c76
#
_entry.id   e1153f4d57aeac9f054af21f03328c76
#
_cell.length_a   1.000
_cell.length_b   1.000
_cell.length_c   1.000
_cell.angle_alpha   90.00
_cell.angle_beta   90.00
_cell.angle_gamma   90.00
#
_symmetry.space_group_name_H-M   'P 1'
#
loop_
_entity.id
_entity.type
_entity.pdbx_description
1 polymer ?
#
loop_
_entity_poly.entity_id
_entity_poly.type
_entity_poly.pdbx_seq_one_letter_code
_entity_poly.pdbx_strand_id
1 'polypeptide(L)'
;DEITTYMPNLYSFLQTYWGDGWIANQTYPDGNIYSMPGGKMHSRMHTTKGIQYINKQWLENLNLEMPTTMEEYYNVLCAFRDQDANGNGDPTDEIPFDFTDNFYSSWLMEVAASWGLPLYPAGNEYYDWDDEGNVIGAVNTDAYRECIEYCYKLGQEGLINLEGFSQTLDQFNANLNADKVGVFWAWGPCNHISDSELFLQYEAFVPVPADGYETEIYTANLDFANAYRNDFIITKN
;
A
#
# COMPACT_ATOMS: atom_id res chain seq x y z
N ASP A 1 17.58 31.43 -16.48
CA ASP A 1 17.74 31.18 -15.08
C ASP A 1 16.78 31.90 -14.16
N GLU A 2 15.48 31.82 -14.55
CA GLU A 2 14.41 32.44 -13.77
C GLU A 2 14.24 31.76 -12.39
N ILE A 3 14.41 30.41 -12.32
CA ILE A 3 14.30 29.67 -11.04
C ILE A 3 15.38 30.15 -10.05
N THR A 4 16.61 30.29 -10.48
CA THR A 4 17.69 30.78 -9.61
C THR A 4 17.47 32.23 -9.19
N THR A 5 16.85 33.04 -10.04
CA THR A 5 16.64 34.48 -9.79
C THR A 5 15.43 34.73 -8.91
N TYR A 6 14.30 34.09 -9.21
CA TYR A 6 13.02 34.36 -8.54
C TYR A 6 12.66 33.37 -7.44
N MET A 7 13.29 32.17 -7.44
CA MET A 7 13.04 31.13 -6.46
C MET A 7 14.33 30.48 -5.94
N PRO A 8 15.26 31.30 -5.38
CA PRO A 8 16.57 30.79 -4.96
C PRO A 8 16.49 29.70 -3.88
N ASN A 9 15.50 29.77 -3.01
CA ASN A 9 15.29 28.75 -1.97
C ASN A 9 14.86 27.40 -2.57
N LEU A 10 13.96 27.42 -3.56
CA LEU A 10 13.55 26.21 -4.27
C LEU A 10 14.74 25.63 -5.05
N TYR A 11 15.50 26.47 -5.75
CA TYR A 11 16.68 26.03 -6.48
C TYR A 11 17.71 25.35 -5.54
N SER A 12 18.04 26.03 -4.44
CA SER A 12 18.98 25.48 -3.43
C SER A 12 18.49 24.14 -2.86
N PHE A 13 17.21 24.04 -2.60
CA PHE A 13 16.59 22.84 -2.13
C PHE A 13 16.67 21.70 -3.15
N LEU A 14 16.28 21.91 -4.40
CA LEU A 14 16.35 20.93 -5.48
C LEU A 14 17.80 20.48 -5.71
N GLN A 15 18.77 21.40 -5.69
CA GLN A 15 20.18 21.08 -5.80
C GLN A 15 20.70 20.25 -4.64
N THR A 16 20.27 20.54 -3.41
CA THR A 16 20.72 19.82 -2.22
C THR A 16 20.27 18.37 -2.23
N TYR A 17 19.04 18.14 -2.65
CA TYR A 17 18.42 16.82 -2.55
C TYR A 17 18.46 16.04 -3.87
N TRP A 18 18.52 16.70 -5.02
CA TRP A 18 18.40 16.07 -6.34
C TRP A 18 19.58 16.37 -7.28
N GLY A 19 20.57 17.16 -6.84
CA GLY A 19 21.71 17.50 -7.68
C GLY A 19 21.27 18.10 -9.02
N ASP A 20 22.04 17.89 -10.07
CA ASP A 20 21.72 18.39 -11.41
C ASP A 20 20.68 17.54 -12.17
N GLY A 21 20.32 16.37 -11.63
CA GLY A 21 19.42 15.42 -12.29
C GLY A 21 18.01 15.99 -12.51
N TRP A 22 17.51 16.84 -11.60
CA TRP A 22 16.21 17.46 -11.74
C TRP A 22 16.12 18.39 -12.97
N ILE A 23 17.21 19.09 -13.30
CA ILE A 23 17.27 19.97 -14.49
C ILE A 23 17.08 19.15 -15.74
N ALA A 24 17.84 18.05 -15.87
CA ALA A 24 17.72 17.15 -17.02
C ALA A 24 16.31 16.57 -17.17
N ASN A 25 15.69 16.19 -16.06
CA ASN A 25 14.35 15.63 -16.06
C ASN A 25 13.26 16.66 -16.43
N GLN A 26 13.42 17.93 -16.05
CA GLN A 26 12.46 19.00 -16.36
C GLN A 26 12.71 19.69 -17.71
N THR A 27 13.86 19.46 -18.32
CA THR A 27 14.21 20.09 -19.61
C THR A 27 13.45 19.39 -20.74
N TYR A 28 12.74 20.17 -21.51
CA TYR A 28 12.04 19.73 -22.71
C TYR A 28 13.01 19.62 -23.91
N PRO A 29 12.61 18.96 -25.03
CA PRO A 29 13.48 18.77 -26.20
C PRO A 29 13.98 20.07 -26.85
N ASP A 30 13.31 21.19 -26.61
CA ASP A 30 13.71 22.52 -27.07
C ASP A 30 14.71 23.23 -26.14
N GLY A 31 15.12 22.55 -25.05
CA GLY A 31 16.08 23.03 -24.08
C GLY A 31 15.50 23.93 -22.98
N ASN A 32 14.18 24.11 -22.94
CA ASN A 32 13.54 24.97 -21.96
C ASN A 32 12.86 24.17 -20.83
N ILE A 33 12.68 24.81 -19.66
CA ILE A 33 11.92 24.32 -18.52
C ILE A 33 10.63 25.13 -18.44
N TYR A 34 9.49 24.47 -18.58
CA TYR A 34 8.16 25.07 -18.58
C TYR A 34 7.36 24.81 -17.31
N SER A 35 7.82 23.88 -16.48
CA SER A 35 7.14 23.49 -15.25
C SER A 35 8.13 23.37 -14.10
N MET A 36 7.65 23.58 -12.89
CA MET A 36 8.42 23.27 -11.71
C MET A 36 8.29 21.78 -11.38
N PRO A 37 9.38 21.17 -10.92
CA PRO A 37 9.31 19.82 -10.44
C PRO A 37 8.40 19.77 -9.21
N GLY A 38 7.34 19.01 -9.30
CA GLY A 38 6.62 18.54 -8.15
C GLY A 38 7.41 17.38 -7.54
N GLY A 39 7.76 17.49 -6.31
CA GLY A 39 8.44 16.43 -5.60
C GLY A 39 7.70 16.10 -4.32
N LYS A 40 7.23 14.89 -4.21
CA LYS A 40 6.75 14.37 -2.93
C LYS A 40 7.96 14.04 -2.08
N MET A 41 8.46 15.05 -1.39
CA MET A 41 9.63 14.87 -0.55
C MET A 41 9.27 14.18 0.75
N HIS A 42 9.93 13.03 0.95
CA HIS A 42 10.16 12.40 2.25
C HIS A 42 9.01 12.42 3.27
N SER A 43 7.75 12.38 2.84
CA SER A 43 6.73 11.96 3.78
C SER A 43 6.77 10.42 3.83
N ARG A 44 6.79 9.86 5.02
CA ARG A 44 6.67 8.40 5.21
C ARG A 44 5.46 7.82 4.47
N MET A 45 4.44 8.63 4.23
CA MET A 45 3.25 8.26 3.44
C MET A 45 3.53 7.98 1.96
N HIS A 46 4.66 8.42 1.41
CA HIS A 46 5.01 8.19 0.02
C HIS A 46 6.14 7.18 -0.15
N THR A 47 6.72 6.73 0.93
CA THR A 47 7.69 5.63 0.92
C THR A 47 7.02 4.27 0.99
N THR A 48 5.77 4.22 1.48
CA THR A 48 4.94 3.02 1.42
C THR A 48 3.76 3.31 0.50
N LYS A 49 3.38 2.39 -0.36
CA LYS A 49 2.21 2.57 -1.23
C LYS A 49 0.90 2.14 -0.58
N GLY A 50 0.73 2.55 0.64
CA GLY A 50 -0.30 2.10 1.56
C GLY A 50 0.21 0.99 2.47
N ILE A 51 -0.58 0.62 3.40
CA ILE A 51 -0.31 -0.46 4.34
C ILE A 51 -1.60 -1.20 4.66
N GLN A 52 -1.49 -2.35 5.28
CA GLN A 52 -2.64 -3.02 5.86
C GLN A 52 -3.11 -2.29 7.11
N TYR A 53 -4.41 -2.27 7.30
CA TYR A 53 -5.08 -1.83 8.51
C TYR A 53 -5.91 -2.96 9.07
N ILE A 54 -5.82 -3.14 10.38
CA ILE A 54 -6.60 -4.13 11.12
C ILE A 54 -7.51 -3.42 12.11
N ASN A 55 -8.75 -3.87 12.22
CA ASN A 55 -9.70 -3.33 13.19
C ASN A 55 -9.33 -3.78 14.60
N LYS A 56 -8.70 -2.88 15.37
CA LYS A 56 -8.29 -3.18 16.74
C LYS A 56 -9.47 -3.30 17.69
N GLN A 57 -10.61 -2.63 17.42
CA GLN A 57 -11.78 -2.79 18.22
C GLN A 57 -12.35 -4.20 18.14
N TRP A 58 -12.28 -4.83 16.95
CA TRP A 58 -12.64 -6.22 16.76
C TRP A 58 -11.70 -7.17 17.53
N LEU A 59 -10.40 -6.88 17.55
CA LEU A 59 -9.45 -7.63 18.38
C LEU A 59 -9.82 -7.52 19.88
N GLU A 60 -10.12 -6.31 20.36
CA GLU A 60 -10.53 -6.07 21.75
C GLU A 60 -11.86 -6.79 22.07
N ASN A 61 -12.87 -6.69 21.20
CA ASN A 61 -14.16 -7.35 21.38
C ASN A 61 -14.03 -8.88 21.54
N LEU A 62 -13.12 -9.46 20.76
CA LEU A 62 -12.83 -10.90 20.78
C LEU A 62 -11.72 -11.29 21.78
N ASN A 63 -11.17 -10.33 22.51
CA ASN A 63 -10.10 -10.53 23.47
C ASN A 63 -8.83 -11.16 22.85
N LEU A 64 -8.49 -10.67 21.64
CA LEU A 64 -7.32 -11.07 20.85
C LEU A 64 -6.25 -9.98 20.89
N GLU A 65 -5.00 -10.39 20.80
CA GLU A 65 -3.86 -9.48 20.66
C GLU A 65 -3.53 -9.22 19.17
N MET A 66 -2.78 -8.14 18.92
CA MET A 66 -2.24 -7.88 17.57
C MET A 66 -1.35 -9.04 17.13
N PRO A 67 -1.58 -9.66 15.97
CA PRO A 67 -0.81 -10.82 15.54
C PRO A 67 0.65 -10.45 15.24
N THR A 68 1.55 -11.31 15.62
CA THR A 68 3.01 -11.20 15.42
C THR A 68 3.60 -12.32 14.58
N THR A 69 2.82 -13.35 14.28
CA THR A 69 3.18 -14.49 13.45
C THR A 69 2.09 -14.76 12.40
N MET A 70 2.45 -15.45 11.32
CA MET A 70 1.48 -15.85 10.28
C MET A 70 0.38 -16.76 10.83
N GLU A 71 0.70 -17.62 11.80
CA GLU A 71 -0.28 -18.46 12.48
C GLU A 71 -1.27 -17.64 13.31
N GLU A 72 -0.77 -16.67 14.08
CA GLU A 72 -1.63 -15.74 14.83
C GLU A 72 -2.50 -14.90 13.90
N TYR A 73 -1.94 -14.39 12.80
CA TYR A 73 -2.69 -13.64 11.81
C TYR A 73 -3.82 -14.48 11.18
N TYR A 74 -3.51 -15.71 10.80
CA TYR A 74 -4.51 -16.65 10.30
C TYR A 74 -5.61 -16.92 11.34
N ASN A 75 -5.24 -17.12 12.60
CA ASN A 75 -6.20 -17.36 13.70
C ASN A 75 -7.08 -16.14 13.97
N VAL A 76 -6.55 -14.92 13.85
CA VAL A 76 -7.31 -13.68 13.93
C VAL A 76 -8.34 -13.60 12.79
N LEU A 77 -7.96 -13.89 11.55
CA LEU A 77 -8.89 -13.91 10.42
C LEU A 77 -10.00 -14.97 10.62
N CYS A 78 -9.66 -16.14 11.15
CA CYS A 78 -10.65 -17.17 11.49
C CYS A 78 -11.62 -16.66 12.57
N ALA A 79 -11.11 -15.99 13.59
CA ALA A 79 -11.96 -15.45 14.66
C ALA A 79 -12.89 -14.34 14.14
N PHE A 80 -12.41 -13.50 13.25
CA PHE A 80 -13.23 -12.48 12.60
C PHE A 80 -14.35 -13.08 11.74
N ARG A 81 -14.11 -14.21 11.06
CA ARG A 81 -15.13 -14.94 10.29
C ARG A 81 -16.19 -15.61 11.16
N ASP A 82 -15.75 -16.20 12.28
CA ASP A 82 -16.56 -17.18 13.04
C ASP A 82 -17.31 -16.56 14.22
N GLN A 83 -17.03 -15.29 14.57
CA GLN A 83 -17.58 -14.63 15.75
C GLN A 83 -18.10 -13.24 15.41
N ASP A 84 -19.02 -12.71 16.22
CA ASP A 84 -19.54 -11.34 16.15
C ASP A 84 -18.43 -10.36 16.57
N ALA A 85 -17.54 -10.05 15.64
CA ALA A 85 -16.36 -9.25 15.91
C ALA A 85 -16.68 -7.76 16.03
N ASN A 86 -17.64 -7.26 15.24
CA ASN A 86 -18.10 -5.88 15.31
C ASN A 86 -19.06 -5.63 16.46
N GLY A 87 -19.60 -6.68 17.09
CA GLY A 87 -20.48 -6.58 18.26
C GLY A 87 -21.91 -6.13 17.94
N ASN A 88 -22.35 -6.27 16.70
CA ASN A 88 -23.67 -5.84 16.27
C ASN A 88 -24.79 -6.89 16.55
N GLY A 89 -24.42 -8.10 16.96
CA GLY A 89 -25.29 -9.21 17.26
C GLY A 89 -25.57 -10.18 16.10
N ASP A 90 -24.88 -9.99 14.96
CA ASP A 90 -24.94 -10.86 13.77
C ASP A 90 -23.53 -11.39 13.43
N PRO A 91 -23.14 -12.59 13.85
CA PRO A 91 -21.81 -13.14 13.58
C PRO A 91 -21.65 -13.69 12.15
N THR A 92 -22.45 -13.24 11.19
CA THR A 92 -22.44 -13.74 9.81
C THR A 92 -22.17 -12.66 8.78
N ASP A 93 -22.00 -11.41 9.21
CA ASP A 93 -21.83 -10.29 8.30
C ASP A 93 -20.38 -9.73 8.28
N GLU A 94 -19.47 -10.34 9.04
CA GLU A 94 -18.07 -9.99 9.06
C GLU A 94 -17.33 -10.47 7.82
N ILE A 95 -16.48 -9.59 7.30
CA ILE A 95 -15.54 -9.83 6.21
C ILE A 95 -14.13 -9.78 6.81
N PRO A 96 -13.46 -10.92 7.03
CA PRO A 96 -12.15 -10.91 7.70
C PRO A 96 -11.11 -10.08 6.99
N PHE A 97 -11.00 -10.24 5.65
CA PHE A 97 -10.12 -9.44 4.82
C PHE A 97 -10.85 -9.02 3.54
N ASP A 98 -11.01 -7.72 3.34
CA ASP A 98 -11.63 -7.14 2.15
C ASP A 98 -10.63 -6.34 1.30
N PHE A 99 -10.85 -6.33 -0.01
CA PHE A 99 -10.05 -5.59 -0.97
C PHE A 99 -10.88 -5.26 -2.20
N THR A 100 -10.39 -4.39 -3.05
CA THR A 100 -10.96 -4.14 -4.38
C THR A 100 -9.87 -4.21 -5.44
N ASP A 101 -10.13 -4.90 -6.55
CA ASP A 101 -9.22 -5.01 -7.69
C ASP A 101 -9.37 -3.78 -8.59
N ASN A 102 -9.01 -2.62 -8.08
CA ASN A 102 -8.88 -1.42 -8.88
C ASN A 102 -7.40 -1.14 -9.20
N PHE A 103 -7.14 -0.10 -10.00
CA PHE A 103 -5.80 0.30 -10.45
C PHE A 103 -4.76 0.46 -9.31
N TYR A 104 -5.22 0.60 -8.07
CA TYR A 104 -4.39 0.73 -6.88
C TYR A 104 -4.47 -0.49 -5.97
N SER A 105 -5.02 -1.61 -6.45
CA SER A 105 -5.14 -2.80 -5.61
C SER A 105 -3.74 -3.32 -5.29
N SER A 106 -3.43 -3.26 -4.03
CA SER A 106 -2.11 -3.64 -3.52
C SER A 106 -2.21 -4.76 -2.50
N TRP A 107 -3.41 -5.35 -2.35
CA TRP A 107 -3.63 -6.39 -1.34
C TRP A 107 -2.63 -7.55 -1.48
N LEU A 108 -2.38 -8.00 -2.70
CA LEU A 108 -1.41 -9.07 -2.95
C LEU A 108 0.02 -8.65 -2.58
N MET A 109 0.37 -7.39 -2.80
CA MET A 109 1.69 -6.87 -2.42
C MET A 109 1.93 -6.91 -0.93
N GLU A 110 0.92 -6.49 -0.16
CA GLU A 110 1.02 -6.48 1.28
C GLU A 110 1.12 -7.89 1.84
N VAL A 111 0.36 -8.83 1.27
CA VAL A 111 0.48 -10.24 1.62
C VAL A 111 1.85 -10.78 1.18
N ALA A 112 2.30 -10.44 -0.03
CA ALA A 112 3.58 -10.89 -0.57
C ALA A 112 4.80 -10.33 0.19
N ALA A 113 4.66 -9.17 0.84
CA ALA A 113 5.69 -8.61 1.71
C ALA A 113 6.08 -9.57 2.84
N SER A 114 5.16 -10.42 3.30
CA SER A 114 5.43 -11.48 4.28
C SER A 114 6.42 -12.54 3.79
N TRP A 115 6.56 -12.70 2.48
CA TRP A 115 7.53 -13.59 1.83
C TRP A 115 8.77 -12.86 1.29
N GLY A 116 9.00 -11.62 1.72
CA GLY A 116 10.13 -10.82 1.24
C GLY A 116 10.05 -10.48 -0.25
N LEU A 117 8.84 -10.37 -0.80
CA LEU A 117 8.64 -10.10 -2.22
C LEU A 117 8.33 -8.63 -2.45
N PRO A 118 9.21 -7.89 -3.14
CA PRO A 118 8.99 -6.51 -3.51
C PRO A 118 8.03 -6.41 -4.70
N LEU A 119 6.75 -6.65 -4.48
CA LEU A 119 5.75 -6.48 -5.53
C LEU A 119 5.32 -5.02 -5.63
N TYR A 120 5.46 -4.42 -6.80
CA TYR A 120 5.08 -3.04 -7.04
C TYR A 120 3.94 -2.90 -8.06
N PRO A 121 2.78 -2.31 -7.70
CA PRO A 121 1.61 -2.29 -8.58
C PRO A 121 1.68 -1.27 -9.73
N ALA A 122 2.46 -0.21 -9.59
CA ALA A 122 2.34 0.93 -10.51
C ALA A 122 3.06 0.79 -11.85
N GLY A 123 3.63 -0.36 -12.16
CA GLY A 123 4.39 -0.51 -13.40
C GLY A 123 4.44 -1.93 -13.95
N ASN A 124 3.68 -2.89 -13.40
CA ASN A 124 3.88 -4.31 -13.66
C ASN A 124 5.31 -4.77 -13.34
N GLU A 125 5.94 -4.13 -12.38
CA GLU A 125 7.32 -4.39 -12.00
C GLU A 125 7.34 -5.48 -10.95
N TYR A 126 7.36 -6.71 -11.40
CA TYR A 126 7.55 -7.91 -10.58
C TYR A 126 9.01 -8.37 -10.67
N TYR A 127 9.94 -7.41 -10.66
CA TYR A 127 11.36 -7.66 -10.81
C TYR A 127 12.14 -7.11 -9.62
N ASP A 128 13.17 -7.85 -9.25
CA ASP A 128 14.18 -7.45 -8.28
C ASP A 128 15.57 -7.75 -8.82
N TRP A 129 16.61 -7.36 -8.10
CA TRP A 129 18.00 -7.66 -8.42
C TRP A 129 18.61 -8.51 -7.31
N ASP A 130 19.34 -9.55 -7.70
CA ASP A 130 20.17 -10.27 -6.75
C ASP A 130 21.45 -9.46 -6.40
N ASP A 131 22.21 -9.96 -5.43
CA ASP A 131 23.44 -9.33 -4.99
C ASP A 131 24.52 -9.24 -6.10
N GLU A 132 24.41 -10.05 -7.15
CA GLU A 132 25.25 -10.05 -8.34
C GLU A 132 24.75 -9.06 -9.42
N GLY A 133 23.59 -8.44 -9.23
CA GLY A 133 22.97 -7.48 -10.14
C GLY A 133 22.20 -8.13 -11.30
N ASN A 134 21.83 -9.40 -11.21
CA ASN A 134 20.95 -10.05 -12.17
C ASN A 134 19.50 -9.74 -11.84
N VAL A 135 18.68 -9.55 -12.88
CA VAL A 135 17.24 -9.33 -12.70
C VAL A 135 16.54 -10.64 -12.36
N ILE A 136 15.83 -10.65 -11.23
CA ILE A 136 14.99 -11.76 -10.79
C ILE A 136 13.53 -11.39 -11.02
N GLY A 137 12.79 -12.26 -11.70
CA GLY A 137 11.33 -12.15 -11.77
C GLY A 137 10.69 -12.71 -10.50
N ALA A 138 10.12 -11.87 -9.65
CA ALA A 138 9.49 -12.29 -8.39
C ALA A 138 8.48 -13.42 -8.60
N VAL A 139 7.71 -13.39 -9.68
CA VAL A 139 6.69 -14.40 -10.03
C VAL A 139 7.27 -15.80 -10.34
N ASN A 140 8.57 -15.92 -10.52
CA ASN A 140 9.25 -17.18 -10.80
C ASN A 140 9.91 -17.79 -9.55
N THR A 141 9.70 -17.19 -8.39
CA THR A 141 10.31 -17.65 -7.13
C THR A 141 9.40 -18.62 -6.39
N ASP A 142 9.99 -19.44 -5.51
CA ASP A 142 9.22 -20.30 -4.60
C ASP A 142 8.43 -19.45 -3.59
N ALA A 143 9.00 -18.35 -3.12
CA ALA A 143 8.33 -17.38 -2.26
C ALA A 143 6.99 -16.88 -2.87
N TYR A 144 6.97 -16.55 -4.16
CA TYR A 144 5.73 -16.13 -4.82
C TYR A 144 4.71 -17.28 -4.89
N ARG A 145 5.16 -18.50 -5.18
CA ARG A 145 4.29 -19.67 -5.20
C ARG A 145 3.65 -19.90 -3.83
N GLU A 146 4.44 -19.90 -2.76
CA GLU A 146 3.96 -20.09 -1.39
C GLU A 146 2.99 -18.98 -0.97
N CYS A 147 3.26 -17.73 -1.32
CA CYS A 147 2.35 -16.61 -1.12
C CYS A 147 1.00 -16.84 -1.79
N ILE A 148 0.99 -17.28 -3.07
CA ILE A 148 -0.24 -17.55 -3.80
C ILE A 148 -0.98 -18.76 -3.22
N GLU A 149 -0.28 -19.82 -2.80
CA GLU A 149 -0.88 -20.98 -2.13
C GLU A 149 -1.54 -20.57 -0.80
N TYR A 150 -0.92 -19.67 -0.05
CA TYR A 150 -1.51 -19.11 1.16
C TYR A 150 -2.76 -18.26 0.85
N CYS A 151 -2.71 -17.38 -0.12
CA CYS A 151 -3.86 -16.60 -0.57
C CYS A 151 -5.00 -17.50 -1.04
N TYR A 152 -4.69 -18.55 -1.78
CA TYR A 152 -5.67 -19.55 -2.21
C TYR A 152 -6.33 -20.24 -1.01
N LYS A 153 -5.55 -20.65 -0.01
CA LYS A 153 -6.07 -21.22 1.25
C LYS A 153 -7.02 -20.24 1.93
N LEU A 154 -6.63 -18.98 2.12
CA LEU A 154 -7.48 -17.97 2.73
C LEU A 154 -8.81 -17.80 1.97
N GLY A 155 -8.74 -17.79 0.63
CA GLY A 155 -9.94 -17.71 -0.21
C GLY A 155 -10.86 -18.93 -0.09
N GLN A 156 -10.31 -20.14 -0.05
CA GLN A 156 -11.09 -21.37 0.11
C GLN A 156 -11.79 -21.47 1.48
N GLU A 157 -11.20 -20.85 2.48
CA GLU A 157 -11.72 -20.85 3.85
C GLU A 157 -12.61 -19.62 4.14
N GLY A 158 -12.87 -18.77 3.14
CA GLY A 158 -13.70 -17.57 3.30
C GLY A 158 -13.07 -16.48 4.17
N LEU A 159 -11.72 -16.47 4.28
CA LEU A 159 -10.97 -15.49 5.05
C LEU A 159 -10.58 -14.26 4.23
N ILE A 160 -10.71 -14.34 2.90
CA ILE A 160 -10.60 -13.24 1.94
C ILE A 160 -11.92 -13.10 1.20
N ASN A 161 -12.40 -11.89 1.06
CA ASN A 161 -13.58 -11.60 0.25
C ASN A 161 -13.28 -11.80 -1.25
N LEU A 162 -13.76 -12.91 -1.82
CA LEU A 162 -13.55 -13.21 -3.24
C LEU A 162 -14.32 -12.26 -4.18
N GLU A 163 -15.33 -11.54 -3.69
CA GLU A 163 -15.99 -10.48 -4.46
C GLU A 163 -15.03 -9.30 -4.70
N GLY A 164 -13.97 -9.17 -3.92
CA GLY A 164 -12.91 -8.18 -4.10
C GLY A 164 -12.35 -8.10 -5.51
N PHE A 165 -12.35 -9.21 -6.26
CA PHE A 165 -11.95 -9.24 -7.67
C PHE A 165 -12.95 -8.60 -8.65
N SER A 166 -14.17 -8.33 -8.23
CA SER A 166 -15.24 -7.81 -9.08
C SER A 166 -16.05 -6.67 -8.46
N GLN A 167 -15.95 -6.46 -7.16
CA GLN A 167 -16.67 -5.37 -6.49
C GLN A 167 -16.16 -4.00 -6.92
N THR A 168 -17.06 -3.03 -6.91
CA THR A 168 -16.70 -1.64 -7.15
C THR A 168 -16.09 -1.00 -5.91
N LEU A 169 -15.39 0.13 -6.09
CA LEU A 169 -14.89 0.93 -4.98
C LEU A 169 -16.01 1.37 -4.04
N ASP A 170 -17.21 1.68 -4.58
CA ASP A 170 -18.35 2.08 -3.77
C ASP A 170 -18.87 0.94 -2.90
N GLN A 171 -18.86 -0.30 -3.41
CA GLN A 171 -19.23 -1.49 -2.63
C GLN A 171 -18.21 -1.76 -1.52
N PHE A 172 -16.93 -1.69 -1.84
CA PHE A 172 -15.86 -1.79 -0.85
C PHE A 172 -15.98 -0.72 0.25
N ASN A 173 -16.18 0.54 -0.12
CA ASN A 173 -16.38 1.62 0.83
C ASN A 173 -17.67 1.42 1.66
N ALA A 174 -18.72 0.85 1.08
CA ALA A 174 -19.95 0.54 1.81
C ALA A 174 -19.72 -0.53 2.89
N ASN A 175 -18.94 -1.58 2.59
CA ASN A 175 -18.56 -2.60 3.57
C ASN A 175 -17.80 -1.99 4.75
N LEU A 176 -16.80 -1.14 4.46
CA LEU A 176 -16.01 -0.45 5.47
C LEU A 176 -16.86 0.49 6.34
N ASN A 177 -17.73 1.31 5.73
CA ASN A 177 -18.59 2.25 6.48
C ASN A 177 -19.72 1.55 7.25
N ALA A 178 -19.99 0.29 6.97
CA ALA A 178 -20.93 -0.55 7.72
C ALA A 178 -20.28 -1.32 8.87
N ASP A 179 -19.00 -1.07 9.15
CA ASP A 179 -18.19 -1.80 10.15
C ASP A 179 -18.19 -3.32 9.94
N LYS A 180 -18.05 -3.76 8.67
CA LYS A 180 -18.07 -5.19 8.31
C LYS A 180 -16.70 -5.77 8.00
N VAL A 181 -15.64 -4.97 8.03
CA VAL A 181 -14.31 -5.36 7.53
C VAL A 181 -13.30 -5.42 8.66
N GLY A 182 -12.65 -6.57 8.82
CA GLY A 182 -11.60 -6.76 9.83
C GLY A 182 -10.25 -6.22 9.38
N VAL A 183 -9.83 -6.57 8.17
CA VAL A 183 -8.55 -6.16 7.57
C VAL A 183 -8.76 -5.63 6.17
N PHE A 184 -8.06 -4.57 5.82
CA PHE A 184 -8.00 -4.06 4.46
C PHE A 184 -6.69 -3.32 4.20
N TRP A 185 -6.42 -3.03 2.92
CA TRP A 185 -5.30 -2.20 2.52
C TRP A 185 -5.77 -0.81 2.07
N ALA A 186 -5.05 0.23 2.46
CA ALA A 186 -5.29 1.60 2.01
C ALA A 186 -4.07 2.50 2.19
N TRP A 187 -4.11 3.69 1.58
CA TRP A 187 -3.20 4.80 1.93
C TRP A 187 -3.47 5.35 3.33
N GLY A 188 -4.71 5.28 3.76
CA GLY A 188 -5.18 5.64 5.09
C GLY A 188 -6.68 5.31 5.21
N PRO A 189 -7.17 4.90 6.37
CA PRO A 189 -8.57 4.53 6.57
C PRO A 189 -9.54 5.66 6.19
N CYS A 190 -9.16 6.91 6.46
CA CYS A 190 -9.96 8.10 6.12
C CYS A 190 -10.21 8.30 4.61
N ASN A 191 -9.51 7.56 3.74
CA ASN A 191 -9.77 7.62 2.30
C ASN A 191 -11.04 6.84 1.91
N HIS A 192 -11.46 5.91 2.76
CA HIS A 192 -12.56 4.98 2.50
C HIS A 192 -13.68 5.08 3.52
N ILE A 193 -13.35 5.43 4.77
CA ILE A 193 -14.28 5.50 5.90
C ILE A 193 -14.54 6.97 6.21
N SER A 194 -15.79 7.37 6.15
CA SER A 194 -16.22 8.76 6.36
C SER A 194 -16.44 9.09 7.84
N ASP A 195 -16.78 8.09 8.67
CA ASP A 195 -16.95 8.25 10.09
C ASP A 195 -15.59 8.25 10.80
N SER A 196 -15.29 9.35 11.51
CA SER A 196 -14.02 9.51 12.21
C SER A 196 -13.85 8.59 13.41
N GLU A 197 -14.92 8.20 14.07
CA GLU A 197 -14.87 7.27 15.20
C GLU A 197 -14.60 5.85 14.69
N LEU A 198 -15.19 5.49 13.56
CA LEU A 198 -14.99 4.19 12.93
C LEU A 198 -13.57 4.06 12.35
N PHE A 199 -13.06 5.04 11.61
CA PHE A 199 -11.72 4.89 11.03
C PHE A 199 -10.61 4.88 12.10
N LEU A 200 -10.82 5.49 13.28
CA LEU A 200 -9.88 5.43 14.40
C LEU A 200 -9.82 4.05 15.07
N GLN A 201 -10.74 3.17 14.79
CA GLN A 201 -10.68 1.77 15.23
C GLN A 201 -9.64 0.96 14.47
N TYR A 202 -9.22 1.43 13.29
CA TYR A 202 -8.23 0.74 12.49
C TYR A 202 -6.81 1.19 12.83
N GLU A 203 -5.96 0.21 13.09
CA GLU A 203 -4.54 0.40 13.35
C GLU A 203 -3.71 -0.11 12.17
N ALA A 204 -2.65 0.63 11.86
CA ALA A 204 -1.69 0.23 10.84
C ALA A 204 -0.99 -1.07 11.24
N PHE A 205 -1.04 -2.05 10.36
CA PHE A 205 -0.50 -3.38 10.59
C PHE A 205 0.67 -3.65 9.64
N VAL A 206 1.81 -3.98 10.21
CA VAL A 206 2.97 -4.41 9.42
C VAL A 206 2.81 -5.90 9.13
N PRO A 207 2.88 -6.34 7.85
CA PRO A 207 2.80 -7.74 7.52
C PRO A 207 3.83 -8.56 8.30
N VAL A 208 3.37 -9.63 8.91
CA VAL A 208 4.26 -10.54 9.67
C VAL A 208 5.02 -11.44 8.70
N PRO A 209 6.31 -11.77 8.97
CA PRO A 209 7.09 -12.63 8.10
C PRO A 209 6.50 -14.05 8.05
N ALA A 210 6.50 -14.63 6.86
CA ALA A 210 6.24 -16.05 6.68
C ALA A 210 7.44 -16.87 7.18
N ASP A 211 7.21 -18.15 7.54
CA ASP A 211 8.25 -19.01 8.09
C ASP A 211 9.44 -19.14 7.12
N GLY A 212 10.61 -18.73 7.60
CA GLY A 212 11.84 -18.77 6.82
C GLY A 212 12.10 -17.54 5.93
N TYR A 213 11.23 -16.53 6.00
CA TYR A 213 11.35 -15.29 5.25
C TYR A 213 11.49 -14.08 6.19
N GLU A 214 12.01 -12.99 5.65
CA GLU A 214 11.97 -11.68 6.29
C GLU A 214 10.94 -10.81 5.57
N THR A 215 10.18 -10.02 6.33
CA THR A 215 9.21 -9.10 5.73
C THR A 215 9.95 -8.00 4.99
N GLU A 216 9.64 -7.83 3.71
CA GLU A 216 10.12 -6.70 2.94
C GLU A 216 8.99 -5.71 2.68
N ILE A 217 9.08 -4.54 3.31
CA ILE A 217 8.18 -3.43 3.03
C ILE A 217 8.79 -2.64 1.89
N TYR A 218 8.12 -2.62 0.76
CA TYR A 218 8.55 -1.79 -0.36
C TYR A 218 8.52 -0.32 0.05
N THR A 219 9.69 0.25 0.19
CA THR A 219 9.86 1.70 0.25
C THR A 219 10.06 2.16 -1.18
N ALA A 220 9.10 2.92 -1.73
CA ALA A 220 9.28 3.54 -3.03
C ALA A 220 10.62 4.29 -3.02
N ASN A 221 11.60 3.78 -3.75
CA ASN A 221 12.84 4.52 -3.94
C ASN A 221 12.47 5.82 -4.61
N LEU A 222 12.61 6.93 -3.87
CA LEU A 222 12.37 8.27 -4.38
C LEU A 222 13.53 8.67 -5.27
N ASP A 223 13.82 7.83 -6.26
CA ASP A 223 14.78 8.15 -7.30
C ASP A 223 14.26 9.35 -8.11
N PHE A 224 15.15 10.23 -8.45
CA PHE A 224 14.93 11.46 -9.22
C PHE A 224 14.20 11.25 -10.55
N ALA A 225 14.19 10.03 -11.05
CA ALA A 225 13.43 9.62 -12.22
C ALA A 225 11.91 9.85 -12.06
N ASN A 226 11.42 9.95 -10.83
CA ASN A 226 10.01 10.13 -10.50
C ASN A 226 9.64 11.57 -10.08
N ALA A 227 10.50 12.57 -10.31
CA ALA A 227 10.06 13.95 -10.24
C ALA A 227 8.96 14.14 -11.31
N TYR A 228 7.73 14.30 -10.85
CA TYR A 228 6.61 14.51 -11.76
C TYR A 228 6.89 15.75 -12.61
N ARG A 229 6.91 15.57 -13.93
CA ARG A 229 6.87 16.71 -14.84
C ARG A 229 5.46 17.32 -14.71
N ASN A 230 5.37 18.63 -14.55
CA ASN A 230 4.12 19.38 -14.66
C ASN A 230 3.22 19.48 -13.41
N ASP A 231 3.74 19.39 -12.19
CA ASP A 231 2.91 19.64 -11.01
C ASP A 231 2.51 21.13 -10.90
N PHE A 232 3.37 22.06 -11.34
CA PHE A 232 3.07 23.48 -11.35
C PHE A 232 3.51 24.14 -12.65
N ILE A 233 2.60 24.84 -13.30
CA ILE A 233 2.85 25.65 -14.50
C ILE A 233 2.48 27.10 -14.19
N ILE A 234 3.41 28.03 -14.46
CA ILE A 234 3.12 29.44 -14.43
C ILE A 234 2.78 29.86 -15.86
N THR A 235 1.53 30.23 -16.09
CA THR A 235 1.08 30.76 -17.38
C THR A 235 1.26 32.28 -17.42
N LYS A 236 1.70 32.79 -18.56
CA LYS A 236 1.73 34.22 -18.83
C LYS A 236 0.35 34.62 -19.36
N ASN A 237 -0.39 35.46 -18.60
CA ASN A 237 -1.59 36.13 -19.08
C ASN A 237 -1.22 37.29 -20.01
#